data_bf8fef8d9f5eaf5885253b542ed5d65d
#
_entry.id   bf8fef8d9f5eaf5885253b542ed5d65d
#
_cell.length_a   1.000
_cell.length_b   1.000
_cell.length_c   1.000
_cell.angle_alpha   90.00
_cell.angle_beta   90.00
_cell.angle_gamma   90.00
#
_symmetry.space_group_name_H-M   'P 1'
#
loop_
_entity.id
_entity.type
_entity.pdbx_description
1 polymer ?
#
loop_
_entity_poly.entity_id
_entity_poly.type
_entity_poly.pdbx_seq_one_letter_code
_entity_poly.pdbx_strand_id
1 'polypeptide(L)'
;MVRLGYPPVPFAHQFAVCDLPGAEESVRRLAVQQLFENYQIADNKLAGREWFFDHFTAVDAHFFWCFRRGMQFNFDLSQFKNCMRHFERMQERPSVRKLLTYEQEVQTAFVQAA
;
A
#
# COMPACT_ATOMS: atom_id res chain seq x y z
N MET A 1 21.24 1.97 -2.61
CA MET A 1 20.75 2.24 -2.34
C MET A 1 19.77 2.91 -2.16
N VAL A 2 19.70 3.59 -2.50
CA VAL A 2 18.80 4.29 -2.41
C VAL A 2 17.58 3.78 -2.44
N ARG A 3 17.32 2.79 -3.12
CA ARG A 3 16.21 2.19 -3.15
C ARG A 3 15.84 1.72 -1.87
N LEU A 4 16.67 1.67 -0.97
CA LEU A 4 16.36 1.21 0.23
C LEU A 4 15.29 1.99 0.67
N GLY A 5 14.65 2.30 1.00
CA GLY A 5 13.67 3.03 1.51
C GLY A 5 12.69 3.54 0.59
N TYR A 6 12.76 3.10 -0.63
CA TYR A 6 11.87 3.59 -1.55
C TYR A 6 10.93 2.60 -2.06
N PRO A 7 10.15 1.95 -1.26
CA PRO A 7 9.05 1.15 -1.73
C PRO A 7 8.11 1.96 -2.59
N PRO A 8 7.92 3.24 -2.31
CA PRO A 8 6.91 4.02 -3.02
C PRO A 8 7.06 4.06 -4.52
N VAL A 9 8.24 4.26 -5.01
CA VAL A 9 8.44 4.42 -6.46
C VAL A 9 8.11 3.15 -7.23
N PRO A 10 8.63 1.96 -6.85
CA PRO A 10 8.25 0.74 -7.53
C PRO A 10 6.75 0.45 -7.45
N PHE A 11 6.14 0.69 -6.29
CA PHE A 11 4.72 0.45 -6.14
C PHE A 11 3.91 1.36 -7.06
N ALA A 12 4.25 2.65 -7.11
CA ALA A 12 3.52 3.60 -7.93
C ALA A 12 3.58 3.21 -9.41
N HIS A 13 4.75 2.80 -9.87
CA HIS A 13 4.92 2.39 -11.26
C HIS A 13 4.08 1.16 -11.59
N GLN A 14 4.10 0.15 -10.74
CA GLN A 14 3.35 -1.08 -11.01
C GLN A 14 1.84 -0.87 -10.94
N PHE A 15 1.37 -0.03 -10.03
CA PHE A 15 -0.04 0.30 -9.99
C PHE A 15 -0.48 1.03 -11.26
N ALA A 16 0.36 1.94 -11.77
CA ALA A 16 0.04 2.64 -13.01
C ALA A 16 -0.11 1.67 -14.17
N VAL A 17 0.78 0.66 -14.25
CA VAL A 17 0.69 -0.35 -15.29
C VAL A 17 -0.60 -1.17 -15.14
N CYS A 18 -0.96 -1.54 -13.92
CA CYS A 18 -2.17 -2.32 -13.68
C CYS A 18 -3.43 -1.56 -14.10
N ASP A 19 -3.41 -0.23 -13.97
CA ASP A 19 -4.57 0.59 -14.32
C ASP A 19 -4.60 0.99 -15.79
N LEU A 20 -3.56 0.76 -16.54
CA LEU A 20 -3.46 1.26 -17.90
C LEU A 20 -4.45 0.56 -18.81
N PRO A 21 -5.38 1.30 -19.44
CA PRO A 21 -6.33 0.68 -20.37
C PRO A 21 -5.60 0.08 -21.56
N GLY A 22 -5.99 -1.11 -21.94
CA GLY A 22 -5.39 -1.77 -23.10
C GLY A 22 -4.08 -2.46 -22.85
N ALA A 23 -3.59 -2.48 -21.60
CA ALA A 23 -2.38 -3.21 -21.28
C ALA A 23 -2.60 -4.70 -21.51
N GLU A 24 -1.59 -5.36 -22.08
CA GLU A 24 -1.69 -6.77 -22.34
C GLU A 24 -1.66 -7.56 -21.04
N GLU A 25 -2.31 -8.71 -21.05
CA GLU A 25 -2.41 -9.56 -19.87
C GLU A 25 -1.03 -9.97 -19.34
N SER A 26 -0.08 -10.22 -20.21
CA SER A 26 1.27 -10.59 -19.79
C SER A 26 1.96 -9.45 -19.03
N VAL A 27 1.75 -8.22 -19.48
CA VAL A 27 2.32 -7.04 -18.84
C VAL A 27 1.68 -6.84 -17.46
N ARG A 28 0.37 -6.99 -17.37
CA ARG A 28 -0.34 -6.87 -16.10
C ARG A 28 0.13 -7.93 -15.12
N ARG A 29 0.31 -9.15 -15.59
CA ARG A 29 0.74 -10.26 -14.76
C ARG A 29 2.14 -10.00 -14.20
N LEU A 30 3.03 -9.46 -15.02
CA LEU A 30 4.37 -9.12 -14.58
C LEU A 30 4.33 -8.01 -13.54
N ALA A 31 3.49 -6.99 -13.75
CA ALA A 31 3.35 -5.90 -12.79
C ALA A 31 2.86 -6.40 -11.44
N VAL A 32 1.88 -7.31 -11.44
CA VAL A 32 1.37 -7.90 -10.20
C VAL A 32 2.45 -8.72 -9.50
N GLN A 33 3.22 -9.48 -10.27
CA GLN A 33 4.30 -10.27 -9.71
C GLN A 33 5.33 -9.37 -9.01
N GLN A 34 5.68 -8.26 -9.64
CA GLN A 34 6.64 -7.33 -9.05
C GLN A 34 6.08 -6.64 -7.80
N LEU A 35 4.78 -6.34 -7.78
CA LEU A 35 4.15 -5.81 -6.59
C LEU A 35 4.26 -6.81 -5.44
N PHE A 36 3.97 -8.07 -5.69
CA PHE A 36 4.05 -9.08 -4.64
C PHE A 36 5.48 -9.29 -4.15
N GLU A 37 6.46 -9.19 -5.04
CA GLU A 37 7.87 -9.24 -4.63
C GLU A 37 8.22 -8.07 -3.72
N ASN A 38 7.70 -6.88 -4.04
CA ASN A 38 7.94 -5.70 -3.22
C ASN A 38 7.25 -5.81 -1.85
N TYR A 39 6.05 -6.37 -1.81
CA TYR A 39 5.37 -6.62 -0.54
C TYR A 39 6.15 -7.64 0.29
N GLN A 40 6.75 -8.64 -0.35
CA GLN A 40 7.54 -9.63 0.38
C GLN A 40 8.77 -8.98 1.01
N ILE A 41 9.43 -8.07 0.28
CA ILE A 41 10.57 -7.34 0.82
C ILE A 41 10.15 -6.51 2.03
N ALA A 42 9.03 -5.81 1.92
CA ALA A 42 8.51 -5.01 3.02
C ALA A 42 8.14 -5.88 4.22
N ASP A 43 7.52 -7.03 3.96
CA ASP A 43 7.13 -7.94 5.02
C ASP A 43 8.35 -8.45 5.78
N ASN A 44 9.41 -8.77 5.06
CA ASN A 44 10.65 -9.22 5.67
C ASN A 44 11.28 -8.12 6.53
N LYS A 45 11.21 -6.88 6.07
CA LYS A 45 11.77 -5.75 6.84
C LYS A 45 10.96 -5.46 8.09
N LEU A 46 9.69 -5.75 8.08
CA LEU A 46 8.82 -5.51 9.23
C LEU A 46 8.80 -6.68 10.23
N ALA A 47 9.54 -7.74 9.95
CA ALA A 47 9.56 -8.90 10.84
C ALA A 47 10.12 -8.48 12.21
N GLY A 48 9.33 -8.68 13.26
CA GLY A 48 9.74 -8.32 14.61
C GLY A 48 9.82 -6.83 14.88
N ARG A 49 9.25 -6.00 14.00
CA ARG A 49 9.32 -4.55 14.15
C ARG A 49 7.93 -3.94 14.10
N GLU A 50 7.78 -2.81 14.78
CA GLU A 50 6.54 -2.03 14.69
C GLU A 50 6.55 -1.15 13.47
N TRP A 51 7.69 -0.56 13.15
CA TRP A 51 7.85 0.39 12.05
C TRP A 51 9.05 -0.03 11.21
N PHE A 52 9.19 0.58 10.04
CA PHE A 52 10.34 0.27 9.17
C PHE A 52 11.67 0.69 9.79
N PHE A 53 11.63 1.68 10.67
CA PHE A 53 12.81 2.15 11.39
C PHE A 53 12.54 2.04 12.89
N ASP A 54 13.34 2.69 13.70
CA ASP A 54 13.20 2.64 15.15
C ASP A 54 11.94 3.34 15.64
N HIS A 55 11.40 4.21 14.84
CA HIS A 55 10.22 4.99 15.18
C HIS A 55 9.38 5.22 13.91
N PHE A 56 8.18 5.75 14.10
CA PHE A 56 7.30 6.04 12.99
C PHE A 56 7.91 7.12 12.09
N THR A 57 7.87 6.91 10.79
CA THR A 57 8.38 7.89 9.81
C THR A 57 7.40 7.97 8.63
N ALA A 58 7.68 8.86 7.70
CA ALA A 58 6.90 9.01 6.48
C ALA A 58 6.89 7.73 5.63
N VAL A 59 7.91 6.87 5.79
CA VAL A 59 7.96 5.59 5.08
C VAL A 59 6.79 4.71 5.50
N ASP A 60 6.46 4.70 6.79
CA ASP A 60 5.33 3.92 7.29
C ASP A 60 4.02 4.44 6.72
N ALA A 61 3.86 5.76 6.68
CA ALA A 61 2.65 6.37 6.13
C ALA A 61 2.50 6.05 4.65
N HIS A 62 3.59 6.11 3.92
CA HIS A 62 3.56 5.84 2.49
C HIS A 62 3.29 4.36 2.20
N PHE A 63 3.93 3.46 2.95
CA PHE A 63 3.69 2.05 2.77
C PHE A 63 2.25 1.66 3.10
N PHE A 64 1.67 2.28 4.13
CA PHE A 64 0.27 2.06 4.46
C PHE A 64 -0.60 2.33 3.23
N TRP A 65 -0.33 3.42 2.53
CA TRP A 65 -1.07 3.77 1.34
C TRP A 65 -0.87 2.74 0.22
N CYS A 66 0.36 2.29 0.03
CA CYS A 66 0.66 1.29 -1.00
C CYS A 66 -0.02 -0.05 -0.70
N PHE A 67 -0.04 -0.46 0.56
CA PHE A 67 -0.67 -1.70 0.94
C PHE A 67 -2.18 -1.61 0.80
N ARG A 68 -2.75 -0.49 1.20
CA ARG A 68 -4.17 -0.22 1.05
C ARG A 68 -4.57 -0.23 -0.43
N ARG A 69 -3.72 0.33 -1.27
CA ARG A 69 -3.98 0.35 -2.70
C ARG A 69 -4.04 -1.07 -3.28
N GLY A 70 -3.17 -1.95 -2.83
CA GLY A 70 -3.22 -3.35 -3.22
C GLY A 70 -4.52 -4.02 -2.83
N MET A 71 -5.04 -3.69 -1.64
CA MET A 71 -6.34 -4.21 -1.22
C MET A 71 -7.46 -3.69 -2.12
N GLN A 72 -7.38 -2.45 -2.56
CA GLN A 72 -8.36 -1.86 -3.46
C GLN A 72 -8.37 -2.53 -4.83
N PHE A 73 -7.24 -3.12 -5.23
CA PHE A 73 -7.16 -3.91 -6.44
C PHE A 73 -7.65 -5.35 -6.21
N ASN A 74 -8.09 -5.67 -5.01
CA ASN A 74 -8.58 -7.00 -4.63
C ASN A 74 -7.49 -8.07 -4.65
N PHE A 75 -6.23 -7.68 -4.42
CA PHE A 75 -5.17 -8.66 -4.28
C PHE A 75 -5.30 -9.34 -2.93
N ASP A 76 -4.99 -10.64 -2.88
CA ASP A 76 -4.96 -11.36 -1.63
C ASP A 76 -3.60 -11.15 -0.98
N LEU A 77 -3.56 -10.26 -0.01
CA LEU A 77 -2.32 -9.89 0.69
C LEU A 77 -2.21 -10.56 2.06
N SER A 78 -3.07 -11.53 2.35
CA SER A 78 -3.10 -12.17 3.67
C SER A 78 -1.84 -12.94 4.01
N GLN A 79 -1.05 -13.33 3.00
CA GLN A 79 0.20 -14.02 3.25
C GLN A 79 1.27 -13.11 3.85
N PHE A 80 1.13 -11.81 3.70
CA PHE A 80 2.11 -10.86 4.23
C PHE A 80 1.68 -10.45 5.64
N LYS A 81 1.91 -11.34 6.60
CA LYS A 81 1.40 -11.16 7.96
C LYS A 81 1.99 -9.96 8.69
N ASN A 82 3.27 -9.69 8.48
CA ASN A 82 3.90 -8.52 9.11
C ASN A 82 3.37 -7.23 8.51
N CYS A 83 3.11 -7.22 7.21
CA CYS A 83 2.47 -6.08 6.55
C CYS A 83 1.06 -5.88 7.05
N MET A 84 0.31 -6.97 7.26
CA MET A 84 -1.05 -6.89 7.78
C MET A 84 -1.07 -6.28 9.19
N ARG A 85 -0.12 -6.70 10.04
CA ARG A 85 -0.01 -6.13 11.38
C ARG A 85 0.34 -4.64 11.33
N HIS A 86 1.22 -4.25 10.43
CA HIS A 86 1.59 -2.86 10.24
C HIS A 86 0.37 -2.06 9.77
N PHE A 87 -0.41 -2.61 8.86
CA PHE A 87 -1.62 -1.96 8.36
C PHE A 87 -2.62 -1.71 9.49
N GLU A 88 -2.84 -2.70 10.35
CA GLU A 88 -3.72 -2.55 11.48
C GLU A 88 -3.20 -1.51 12.47
N ARG A 89 -1.90 -1.53 12.74
CA ARG A 89 -1.27 -0.57 13.66
C ARG A 89 -1.40 0.85 13.13
N MET A 90 -1.26 1.04 11.83
CA MET A 90 -1.42 2.35 11.22
C MET A 90 -2.85 2.87 11.39
N GLN A 91 -3.82 2.00 11.26
CA GLN A 91 -5.22 2.41 11.42
C GLN A 91 -5.57 2.83 12.84
N GLU A 92 -4.76 2.45 13.80
CA GLU A 92 -4.99 2.86 15.19
C GLU A 92 -4.49 4.27 15.47
N ARG A 93 -3.68 4.84 14.59
CA ARG A 93 -3.18 6.19 14.79
C ARG A 93 -4.31 7.21 14.58
N PRO A 94 -4.48 8.15 15.53
CA PRO A 94 -5.57 9.13 15.41
C PRO A 94 -5.54 9.93 14.11
N SER A 95 -4.36 10.30 13.63
CA SER A 95 -4.24 11.05 12.39
C SER A 95 -4.70 10.25 11.18
N VAL A 96 -4.43 8.94 11.18
CA VAL A 96 -4.86 8.07 10.11
C VAL A 96 -6.37 7.88 10.15
N ARG A 97 -6.93 7.67 11.33
CA ARG A 97 -8.38 7.55 11.47
C ARG A 97 -9.10 8.79 10.99
N LYS A 98 -8.56 9.95 11.34
CA LYS A 98 -9.14 11.21 10.92
C LYS A 98 -9.12 11.36 9.40
N LEU A 99 -8.02 10.98 8.79
CA LEU A 99 -7.89 11.04 7.34
C LEU A 99 -8.84 10.08 6.64
N LEU A 100 -8.95 8.86 7.14
CA LEU A 100 -9.85 7.86 6.54
C LEU A 100 -11.31 8.30 6.66
N THR A 101 -11.68 8.90 7.79
CA THR A 101 -13.02 9.42 7.97
C THR A 101 -13.30 10.56 6.99
N TYR A 102 -12.34 11.45 6.80
CA TYR A 102 -12.46 12.56 5.88
C TYR A 102 -12.61 12.04 4.45
N GLU A 103 -11.83 11.04 4.06
CA GLU A 103 -11.95 10.44 2.74
C GLU A 103 -13.34 9.87 2.51
N GLN A 104 -13.88 9.21 3.52
CA GLN A 104 -15.21 8.62 3.42
C GLN A 104 -16.27 9.70 3.23
N GLU A 105 -16.15 10.80 3.95
CA GLU A 105 -17.08 11.92 3.82
C GLU A 105 -17.01 12.55 2.43
N VAL A 106 -15.81 12.75 1.92
CA VAL A 106 -15.60 13.32 0.59
C VAL A 106 -16.16 12.39 -0.48
N GLN A 107 -15.92 11.10 -0.35
CA GLN A 107 -16.43 10.13 -1.30
C GLN A 107 -17.96 10.10 -1.29
N THR A 108 -18.55 10.11 -0.12
CA THR A 108 -20.00 10.10 0.00
C THR A 108 -20.60 11.36 -0.62
N ALA A 109 -20.02 12.52 -0.35
CA ALA A 109 -20.50 13.78 -0.91
C ALA A 109 -20.36 13.78 -2.43
N PHE A 110 -19.26 13.23 -2.94
CA PHE A 110 -19.03 13.18 -4.38
C PHE A 110 -20.06 12.28 -5.08
N VAL A 111 -20.36 11.14 -4.49
CA VAL A 111 -21.34 10.23 -5.04
C VAL A 111 -22.74 10.84 -5.01
N GLN A 112 -23.08 11.54 -3.92
CA GLN A 112 -24.38 12.19 -3.82
C GLN A 112 -24.54 13.35 -4.79
N ALA A 113 -23.46 14.01 -5.14
CA ALA A 113 -23.49 15.11 -6.09
C ALA A 113 -23.63 14.62 -7.54
N ALA A 114 -23.28 13.40 -7.79
CA ALA A 114 -23.40 12.82 -9.12
C ALA A 114 -24.82 12.31 -9.35
#